data_1e975eb945fa2119384c282faa4dd677
#
_entry.id   1e975eb945fa2119384c282faa4dd677
#
_cell.length_a   1.000
_cell.length_b   1.000
_cell.length_c   1.000
_cell.angle_alpha   90.00
_cell.angle_beta   90.00
_cell.angle_gamma   90.00
#
_symmetry.space_group_name_H-M   'P 1'
#
loop_
_entity.id
_entity.type
_entity.pdbx_description
1 polymer ?
#
loop_
_entity_poly.entity_id
_entity_poly.type
_entity_poly.pdbx_seq_one_letter_code
_entity_poly.pdbx_strand_id
1 'polypeptide(L)'
;MATKTNNAIKITQKHLLGIQDLSVNDINYILDESEAFIKLNQSKNKKIDVLRGKTQINLFFEPSTRTQSSFELAGKRLGADVMSMNMGNSAIKKGETLIDTAMTLNAMHPDIIVIRHQDSGACNLLSQKVNCVVLNAGDGRREHPTQALLDALTIRNRKKKIQGLKIAIC
;
A
#
# COMPACT_ATOMS: atom_id res chain seq x y z
N MET A 1 14.85 34.37 4.40
CA MET A 1 13.96 33.28 4.86
C MET A 1 14.70 32.00 4.63
N ALA A 2 15.14 31.33 5.69
CA ALA A 2 15.99 30.15 5.61
C ALA A 2 15.15 28.96 5.16
N THR A 3 15.45 28.40 4.01
CA THR A 3 14.97 27.11 3.53
C THR A 3 15.47 26.04 4.49
N LYS A 4 14.59 25.51 5.33
CA LYS A 4 14.85 24.28 6.06
C LYS A 4 15.05 23.18 5.01
N THR A 5 16.28 22.77 4.78
CA THR A 5 16.62 21.50 4.12
C THR A 5 16.03 20.40 4.99
N ASN A 6 14.82 19.95 4.63
CA ASN A 6 14.30 18.69 5.11
C ASN A 6 15.25 17.60 4.60
N ASN A 7 16.06 17.03 5.49
CA ASN A 7 16.61 15.70 5.28
C ASN A 7 15.41 14.77 5.15
N ALA A 8 14.95 14.56 3.92
CA ALA A 8 13.86 13.65 3.64
C ALA A 8 14.31 12.26 4.11
N ILE A 9 13.71 11.78 5.18
CA ILE A 9 13.86 10.39 5.62
C ILE A 9 13.41 9.56 4.42
N LYS A 10 14.33 8.84 3.81
CA LYS A 10 14.04 8.01 2.65
C LYS A 10 13.79 6.60 3.16
N ILE A 11 12.57 6.11 3.00
CA ILE A 11 12.27 4.69 3.22
C ILE A 11 13.19 3.89 2.28
N THR A 12 13.96 2.96 2.83
CA THR A 12 14.96 2.20 2.07
C THR A 12 14.34 1.03 1.30
N GLN A 13 13.20 0.57 1.73
CA GLN A 13 12.49 -0.56 1.12
C GLN A 13 11.84 -0.14 -0.20
N LYS A 14 12.09 -0.92 -1.25
CA LYS A 14 11.44 -0.72 -2.56
C LYS A 14 9.95 -1.08 -2.50
N HIS A 15 9.62 -2.14 -1.79
CA HIS A 15 8.27 -2.70 -1.68
C HIS A 15 7.77 -2.58 -0.24
N LEU A 16 6.46 -2.57 -0.05
CA LEU A 16 5.83 -2.72 1.26
C LEU A 16 5.15 -4.08 1.32
N LEU A 17 5.89 -5.13 1.66
CA LEU A 17 5.39 -6.50 1.71
C LEU A 17 4.95 -6.92 3.11
N GLY A 18 5.57 -6.36 4.15
CA GLY A 18 5.31 -6.63 5.54
C GLY A 18 5.78 -5.52 6.47
N ILE A 19 5.48 -5.64 7.76
CA ILE A 19 5.95 -4.70 8.80
C ILE A 19 7.36 -5.04 9.26
N GLN A 20 7.74 -6.31 9.23
CA GLN A 20 9.02 -6.79 9.73
C GLN A 20 10.24 -6.14 9.06
N ASP A 21 10.09 -5.71 7.80
CA ASP A 21 11.17 -5.12 7.00
C ASP A 21 11.30 -3.60 7.19
N LEU A 22 10.39 -3.00 7.97
CA LEU A 22 10.41 -1.58 8.31
C LEU A 22 11.16 -1.33 9.61
N SER A 23 12.05 -0.35 9.60
CA SER A 23 12.63 0.15 10.85
C SER A 23 11.59 0.94 11.66
N VAL A 24 11.85 1.14 12.94
CA VAL A 24 11.02 2.02 13.80
C VAL A 24 10.94 3.44 13.24
N ASN A 25 12.03 3.92 12.62
CA ASN A 25 12.06 5.24 11.99
C ASN A 25 11.15 5.28 10.74
N ASP A 26 11.16 4.23 9.91
CA ASP A 26 10.27 4.13 8.74
C ASP A 26 8.80 4.13 9.17
N ILE A 27 8.47 3.35 10.21
CA ILE A 27 7.12 3.29 10.76
C ILE A 27 6.69 4.69 11.26
N ASN A 28 7.52 5.34 12.08
CA ASN A 28 7.19 6.67 12.59
C ASN A 28 7.01 7.68 11.45
N TYR A 29 7.89 7.66 10.45
CA TYR A 29 7.78 8.52 9.28
C TYR A 29 6.46 8.30 8.53
N ILE A 30 6.08 7.05 8.27
CA ILE A 30 4.80 6.72 7.62
C ILE A 30 3.62 7.24 8.44
N LEU A 31 3.66 7.07 9.76
CA LEU A 31 2.58 7.54 10.64
C LEU A 31 2.48 9.07 10.66
N ASP A 32 3.62 9.79 10.64
CA ASP A 32 3.65 11.26 10.63
C ASP A 32 3.13 11.81 9.30
N GLU A 33 3.56 11.25 8.18
CA GLU A 33 3.03 11.59 6.86
C GLU A 33 1.53 11.31 6.76
N SER A 34 1.07 10.19 7.35
CA SER A 34 -0.35 9.85 7.36
C SER A 34 -1.21 10.90 8.07
N GLU A 35 -0.70 11.55 9.12
CA GLU A 35 -1.41 12.66 9.78
C GLU A 35 -1.56 13.88 8.86
N ALA A 36 -0.54 14.19 8.06
CA ALA A 36 -0.63 15.25 7.06
C ALA A 36 -1.70 14.95 6.01
N PHE A 37 -1.78 13.69 5.55
CA PHE A 37 -2.82 13.25 4.61
C PHE A 37 -4.23 13.23 5.21
N ILE A 38 -4.40 12.98 6.51
CA ILE A 38 -5.70 13.14 7.19
C ILE A 38 -6.18 14.59 7.06
N LYS A 39 -5.31 15.57 7.31
CA LYS A 39 -5.63 17.00 7.18
C LYS A 39 -5.96 17.36 5.72
N LEU A 40 -5.19 16.86 4.77
CA LEU A 40 -5.46 17.04 3.33
C LEU A 40 -6.83 16.48 2.95
N ASN A 41 -7.19 15.31 3.45
CA ASN A 41 -8.47 14.65 3.17
C ASN A 41 -9.68 15.42 3.73
N GLN A 42 -9.48 16.26 4.73
CA GLN A 42 -10.51 17.16 5.31
C GLN A 42 -10.57 18.52 4.61
N SER A 43 -9.58 18.85 3.77
CA SER A 43 -9.53 20.13 3.05
C SER A 43 -10.52 20.17 1.88
N LYS A 44 -10.78 21.39 1.37
CA LYS A 44 -11.63 21.61 0.19
C LYS A 44 -11.03 20.97 -1.07
N ASN A 45 -9.73 21.12 -1.27
CA ASN A 45 -9.00 20.44 -2.35
C ASN A 45 -8.25 19.22 -1.79
N LYS A 46 -8.68 18.03 -2.18
CA LYS A 46 -8.13 16.76 -1.70
C LYS A 46 -7.15 16.13 -2.66
N LYS A 47 -6.87 16.79 -3.80
CA LYS A 47 -5.93 16.30 -4.82
C LYS A 47 -4.59 17.01 -4.74
N ILE A 48 -3.55 16.23 -4.93
CA ILE A 48 -2.17 16.70 -5.13
C ILE A 48 -1.54 15.89 -6.28
N ASP A 49 -0.50 16.41 -6.90
CA ASP A 49 0.09 15.86 -8.13
C ASP A 49 1.41 15.09 -7.89
N VAL A 50 1.56 14.48 -6.71
CA VAL A 50 2.80 13.76 -6.31
C VAL A 50 3.06 12.55 -7.21
N LEU A 51 1.99 11.88 -7.66
CA LEU A 51 2.07 10.71 -8.54
C LEU A 51 1.58 11.01 -9.97
N ARG A 52 1.60 12.27 -10.40
CA ARG A 52 1.21 12.65 -11.76
C ARG A 52 2.08 11.92 -12.79
N GLY A 53 1.44 11.31 -13.80
CA GLY A 53 2.12 10.51 -14.81
C GLY A 53 2.61 9.14 -14.33
N LYS A 54 2.21 8.70 -13.12
CA LYS A 54 2.46 7.38 -12.58
C LYS A 54 1.23 6.50 -12.73
N THR A 55 1.44 5.23 -13.06
CA THR A 55 0.39 4.22 -13.20
C THR A 55 0.34 3.32 -11.99
N GLN A 56 -0.83 3.25 -11.34
CA GLN A 56 -1.12 2.34 -10.24
C GLN A 56 -2.12 1.27 -10.69
N ILE A 57 -1.77 0.00 -10.51
CA ILE A 57 -2.68 -1.14 -10.75
C ILE A 57 -3.06 -1.75 -9.40
N ASN A 58 -4.37 -1.79 -9.11
CA ASN A 58 -4.92 -2.50 -7.97
C ASN A 58 -5.36 -3.90 -8.42
N LEU A 59 -4.66 -4.93 -7.99
CA LEU A 59 -4.83 -6.33 -8.40
C LEU A 59 -5.41 -7.13 -7.23
N PHE A 60 -6.69 -7.45 -7.28
CA PHE A 60 -7.41 -8.12 -6.21
C PHE A 60 -7.89 -9.50 -6.62
N PHE A 61 -7.33 -10.54 -6.02
CA PHE A 61 -7.74 -11.94 -6.19
C PHE A 61 -8.81 -12.35 -5.16
N GLU A 62 -8.96 -11.57 -4.11
CA GLU A 62 -9.95 -11.76 -3.06
C GLU A 62 -10.82 -10.50 -2.93
N PRO A 63 -12.16 -10.64 -2.83
CA PRO A 63 -13.05 -9.49 -2.69
C PRO A 63 -12.74 -8.68 -1.41
N SER A 64 -12.53 -7.39 -1.56
CA SER A 64 -12.32 -6.49 -0.43
C SER A 64 -12.69 -5.06 -0.81
N THR A 65 -13.96 -4.73 -0.68
CA THR A 65 -14.50 -3.42 -1.06
C THR A 65 -13.77 -2.27 -0.36
N ARG A 66 -13.59 -2.35 0.96
CA ARG A 66 -12.93 -1.28 1.73
C ARG A 66 -11.48 -1.07 1.31
N THR A 67 -10.70 -2.15 1.23
CA THR A 67 -9.28 -2.06 0.90
C THR A 67 -9.08 -1.58 -0.53
N GLN A 68 -9.80 -2.15 -1.49
CA GLN A 68 -9.71 -1.74 -2.90
C GLN A 68 -10.08 -0.27 -3.07
N SER A 69 -11.21 0.16 -2.53
CA SER A 69 -11.67 1.56 -2.63
C SER A 69 -10.69 2.53 -1.97
N SER A 70 -10.06 2.16 -0.84
CA SER A 70 -9.09 3.02 -0.16
C SER A 70 -7.83 3.23 -0.99
N PHE A 71 -7.27 2.18 -1.60
CA PHE A 71 -6.11 2.31 -2.48
C PHE A 71 -6.44 3.04 -3.79
N GLU A 72 -7.60 2.78 -4.36
CA GLU A 72 -8.05 3.47 -5.56
C GLU A 72 -8.21 4.98 -5.31
N LEU A 73 -8.87 5.33 -4.20
CA LEU A 73 -9.05 6.72 -3.82
C LEU A 73 -7.73 7.41 -3.50
N ALA A 74 -6.80 6.72 -2.82
CA ALA A 74 -5.48 7.25 -2.50
C ALA A 74 -4.70 7.57 -3.78
N GLY A 75 -4.58 6.62 -4.71
CA GLY A 75 -3.88 6.85 -5.99
C GLY A 75 -4.46 8.02 -6.77
N LYS A 76 -5.80 8.07 -6.91
CA LYS A 76 -6.48 9.18 -7.62
C LYS A 76 -6.28 10.54 -6.93
N ARG A 77 -6.22 10.59 -5.60
CA ARG A 77 -5.94 11.83 -4.84
C ARG A 77 -4.49 12.28 -4.97
N LEU A 78 -3.57 11.34 -5.14
CA LEU A 78 -2.16 11.62 -5.38
C LEU A 78 -1.85 11.95 -6.85
N GLY A 79 -2.83 11.88 -7.75
CA GLY A 79 -2.69 12.24 -9.16
C GLY A 79 -2.25 11.08 -10.07
N ALA A 80 -2.24 9.84 -9.58
CA ALA A 80 -1.92 8.68 -10.40
C ALA A 80 -3.06 8.30 -11.36
N ASP A 81 -2.70 7.67 -12.48
CA ASP A 81 -3.62 6.90 -13.31
C ASP A 81 -3.86 5.55 -12.64
N VAL A 82 -5.10 5.32 -12.19
CA VAL A 82 -5.43 4.14 -11.38
C VAL A 82 -6.32 3.18 -12.15
N MET A 83 -5.90 1.94 -12.27
CA MET A 83 -6.67 0.82 -12.81
C MET A 83 -6.92 -0.22 -11.73
N SER A 84 -8.18 -0.63 -11.54
CA SER A 84 -8.55 -1.68 -10.58
C SER A 84 -9.03 -2.93 -11.31
N MET A 85 -8.44 -4.09 -10.96
CA MET A 85 -8.73 -5.39 -11.54
C MET A 85 -9.15 -6.37 -10.45
N ASN A 86 -10.35 -6.97 -10.62
CA ASN A 86 -10.84 -8.05 -9.77
C ASN A 86 -10.65 -9.38 -10.49
N MET A 87 -9.71 -10.18 -10.01
CA MET A 87 -9.30 -11.44 -10.62
C MET A 87 -10.06 -12.66 -10.06
N GLY A 88 -10.85 -12.49 -9.00
CA GLY A 88 -11.38 -13.54 -8.12
C GLY A 88 -12.15 -14.68 -8.75
N ASN A 89 -12.72 -14.53 -9.96
CA ASN A 89 -13.43 -15.64 -10.63
C ASN A 89 -13.06 -15.79 -12.12
N SER A 90 -12.31 -14.89 -12.70
CA SER A 90 -12.08 -14.80 -14.14
C SER A 90 -10.77 -15.46 -14.55
N ALA A 91 -9.66 -15.17 -13.89
CA ALA A 91 -8.33 -15.71 -14.21
C ALA A 91 -8.20 -17.19 -13.81
N ILE A 92 -8.72 -17.58 -12.63
CA ILE A 92 -8.72 -18.97 -12.16
C ILE A 92 -9.50 -19.89 -13.12
N LYS A 93 -10.60 -19.40 -13.68
CA LYS A 93 -11.39 -20.16 -14.67
C LYS A 93 -10.68 -20.37 -16.01
N LYS A 94 -9.67 -19.53 -16.32
CA LYS A 94 -8.89 -19.64 -17.57
C LYS A 94 -7.56 -20.37 -17.39
N GLY A 95 -7.23 -20.83 -16.19
CA GLY A 95 -5.97 -21.52 -15.89
C GLY A 95 -4.74 -20.60 -15.87
N GLU A 96 -4.91 -19.28 -15.82
CA GLU A 96 -3.82 -18.33 -15.67
C GLU A 96 -3.21 -18.39 -14.26
N THR A 97 -1.89 -18.47 -14.21
CA THR A 97 -1.15 -18.42 -12.94
C THR A 97 -0.91 -16.98 -12.50
N LEU A 98 -0.58 -16.77 -11.21
CA LEU A 98 -0.14 -15.46 -10.71
C LEU A 98 1.09 -14.95 -11.48
N ILE A 99 1.98 -15.84 -11.91
CA ILE A 99 3.18 -15.50 -12.69
C ILE A 99 2.80 -14.98 -14.07
N ASP A 100 1.86 -15.63 -14.78
CA ASP A 100 1.39 -15.16 -16.08
C ASP A 100 0.76 -13.76 -15.98
N THR A 101 -0.07 -13.55 -14.95
CA THR A 101 -0.65 -12.24 -14.65
C THR A 101 0.46 -11.21 -14.36
N ALA A 102 1.47 -11.57 -13.54
CA ALA A 102 2.59 -10.70 -13.23
C ALA A 102 3.37 -10.28 -14.47
N MET A 103 3.67 -11.20 -15.37
CA MET A 103 4.38 -10.93 -16.62
C MET A 103 3.58 -10.01 -17.54
N THR A 104 2.28 -10.27 -17.67
CA THR A 104 1.38 -9.42 -18.47
C THR A 104 1.33 -7.99 -17.94
N LEU A 105 1.16 -7.83 -16.62
CA LEU A 105 1.13 -6.51 -15.99
C LEU A 105 2.48 -5.80 -16.08
N ASN A 106 3.59 -6.53 -15.91
CA ASN A 106 4.92 -5.96 -16.02
C ASN A 106 5.21 -5.41 -17.42
N ALA A 107 4.66 -6.04 -18.47
CA ALA A 107 4.75 -5.56 -19.84
C ALA A 107 3.98 -4.24 -20.10
N MET A 108 3.03 -3.89 -19.22
CA MET A 108 2.31 -2.61 -19.26
C MET A 108 3.10 -1.47 -18.57
N HIS A 109 4.28 -1.77 -18.01
CA HIS A 109 5.16 -0.82 -17.33
C HIS A 109 4.48 0.02 -16.24
N PRO A 110 3.73 -0.58 -15.28
CA PRO A 110 3.18 0.17 -14.17
C PRO A 110 4.29 0.67 -13.23
N ASP A 111 4.02 1.73 -12.48
CA ASP A 111 4.93 2.21 -11.43
C ASP A 111 4.63 1.53 -10.09
N ILE A 112 3.37 1.21 -9.83
CA ILE A 112 2.90 0.65 -8.57
C ILE A 112 1.89 -0.48 -8.85
N ILE A 113 2.08 -1.62 -8.21
CA ILE A 113 1.06 -2.67 -8.11
C ILE A 113 0.66 -2.83 -6.65
N VAL A 114 -0.64 -2.68 -6.37
CA VAL A 114 -1.26 -3.00 -5.10
C VAL A 114 -1.89 -4.37 -5.24
N ILE A 115 -1.46 -5.35 -4.46
CA ILE A 115 -1.97 -6.72 -4.58
C ILE A 115 -2.64 -7.20 -3.30
N ARG A 116 -3.81 -7.84 -3.44
CA ARG A 116 -4.44 -8.65 -2.42
C ARG A 116 -4.67 -10.06 -2.94
N HIS A 117 -4.19 -11.06 -2.20
CA HIS A 117 -4.28 -12.47 -2.59
C HIS A 117 -4.67 -13.35 -1.41
N GLN A 118 -5.41 -14.43 -1.68
CA GLN A 118 -5.84 -15.40 -0.66
C GLN A 118 -4.71 -16.31 -0.18
N ASP A 119 -3.69 -16.54 -1.01
CA ASP A 119 -2.57 -17.43 -0.69
C ASP A 119 -1.41 -16.61 -0.13
N SER A 120 -0.92 -17.01 1.05
CA SER A 120 0.21 -16.38 1.72
C SER A 120 1.50 -16.57 0.91
N GLY A 121 2.25 -15.48 0.73
CA GLY A 121 3.48 -15.44 -0.06
C GLY A 121 3.28 -14.93 -1.49
N ALA A 122 2.04 -14.78 -1.96
CA ALA A 122 1.73 -14.29 -3.30
C ALA A 122 2.29 -12.88 -3.56
N CYS A 123 2.20 -11.99 -2.57
CA CYS A 123 2.74 -10.63 -2.66
C CYS A 123 4.26 -10.64 -2.84
N ASN A 124 4.95 -11.51 -2.11
CA ASN A 124 6.40 -11.67 -2.23
C ASN A 124 6.80 -12.28 -3.59
N LEU A 125 6.07 -13.31 -4.05
CA LEU A 125 6.32 -13.90 -5.36
C LEU A 125 6.15 -12.86 -6.48
N LEU A 126 5.08 -12.07 -6.44
CA LEU A 126 4.84 -11.01 -7.42
C LEU A 126 5.98 -9.99 -7.43
N SER A 127 6.46 -9.56 -6.25
CA SER A 127 7.51 -8.54 -6.14
C SER A 127 8.84 -8.95 -6.80
N GLN A 128 9.09 -10.25 -6.91
CA GLN A 128 10.28 -10.81 -7.59
C GLN A 128 10.11 -10.92 -9.11
N LYS A 129 8.90 -10.75 -9.64
CA LYS A 129 8.57 -10.94 -11.05
C LYS A 129 8.25 -9.64 -11.78
N VAL A 130 8.12 -8.52 -11.06
CA VAL A 130 7.80 -7.22 -11.64
C VAL A 130 8.86 -6.18 -11.34
N ASN A 131 8.99 -5.19 -12.21
CA ASN A 131 9.99 -4.12 -12.08
C ASN A 131 9.50 -2.93 -11.24
N CYS A 132 8.19 -2.83 -10.99
CA CYS A 132 7.55 -1.74 -10.26
C CYS A 132 7.56 -1.94 -8.74
N VAL A 133 7.04 -0.96 -8.01
CA VAL A 133 6.78 -1.06 -6.57
C VAL A 133 5.60 -1.98 -6.31
N VAL A 134 5.71 -2.86 -5.30
CA VAL A 134 4.60 -3.72 -4.86
C VAL A 134 4.17 -3.32 -3.44
N LEU A 135 2.87 -3.09 -3.27
CA LEU A 135 2.22 -2.82 -2.00
C LEU A 135 1.29 -3.98 -1.65
N ASN A 136 1.53 -4.60 -0.50
CA ASN A 136 0.70 -5.68 0.03
C ASN A 136 -0.58 -5.10 0.64
N ALA A 137 -1.74 -5.46 0.06
CA ALA A 137 -3.08 -5.09 0.52
C ALA A 137 -3.84 -6.27 1.17
N GLY A 138 -3.10 -7.33 1.55
CA GLY A 138 -3.56 -8.56 2.16
C GLY A 138 -2.93 -9.78 1.50
N ASP A 139 -2.20 -10.59 2.28
CA ASP A 139 -1.41 -11.74 1.85
C ASP A 139 -1.86 -13.00 2.58
N GLY A 140 -3.02 -13.51 2.20
CA GLY A 140 -3.62 -14.68 2.82
C GLY A 140 -3.85 -14.49 4.32
N ARG A 141 -3.30 -15.43 5.11
CA ARG A 141 -3.33 -15.40 6.57
C ARG A 141 -2.07 -14.78 7.18
N ARG A 142 -1.15 -14.29 6.37
CA ARG A 142 0.15 -13.84 6.84
C ARG A 142 0.10 -12.43 7.39
N GLU A 143 -0.15 -11.42 6.56
CA GLU A 143 -0.23 -10.05 7.03
C GLU A 143 -0.90 -9.07 6.04
N HIS A 144 -1.24 -7.91 6.61
CA HIS A 144 -1.77 -6.77 5.88
C HIS A 144 -1.11 -5.49 6.43
N PRO A 145 0.09 -5.11 5.91
CA PRO A 145 0.93 -4.09 6.52
C PRO A 145 0.26 -2.72 6.63
N THR A 146 -0.52 -2.32 5.63
CA THR A 146 -1.22 -1.03 5.70
C THR A 146 -2.34 -1.02 6.74
N GLN A 147 -2.96 -2.16 7.05
CA GLN A 147 -3.91 -2.27 8.15
C GLN A 147 -3.20 -2.14 9.50
N ALA A 148 -2.07 -2.82 9.67
CA ALA A 148 -1.27 -2.71 10.91
C ALA A 148 -0.80 -1.26 11.17
N LEU A 149 -0.36 -0.55 10.12
CA LEU A 149 0.02 0.86 10.22
C LEU A 149 -1.18 1.76 10.55
N LEU A 150 -2.36 1.51 9.98
CA LEU A 150 -3.60 2.23 10.30
C LEU A 150 -4.00 2.03 11.76
N ASP A 151 -3.92 0.81 12.26
CA ASP A 151 -4.21 0.49 13.66
C ASP A 151 -3.19 1.16 14.59
N ALA A 152 -1.89 1.10 14.24
CA ALA A 152 -0.83 1.79 14.98
C ALA A 152 -1.07 3.31 15.05
N LEU A 153 -1.47 3.95 13.94
CA LEU A 153 -1.82 5.37 13.92
C LEU A 153 -3.02 5.68 14.82
N THR A 154 -4.03 4.84 14.78
CA THR A 154 -5.23 4.98 15.62
C THR A 154 -4.87 4.89 17.11
N ILE A 155 -4.05 3.91 17.47
CA ILE A 155 -3.55 3.73 18.85
C ILE A 155 -2.72 4.95 19.27
N ARG A 156 -1.78 5.38 18.43
CA ARG A 156 -0.92 6.55 18.69
C ARG A 156 -1.76 7.81 18.94
N ASN A 157 -2.76 8.05 18.13
CA ASN A 157 -3.65 9.21 18.26
C ASN A 157 -4.49 9.17 19.53
N ARG A 158 -4.92 8.00 19.98
CA ARG A 158 -5.73 7.82 21.20
C ARG A 158 -4.88 7.82 22.47
N LYS A 159 -3.72 7.15 22.45
CA LYS A 159 -2.86 6.93 23.63
C LYS A 159 -1.66 7.86 23.68
N LYS A 160 -1.40 8.68 22.65
CA LYS A 160 -0.28 9.62 22.46
C LYS A 160 1.08 8.95 22.30
N LYS A 161 1.24 7.69 22.63
CA LYS A 161 2.44 6.86 22.42
C LYS A 161 2.04 5.42 22.20
N ILE A 162 2.93 4.65 21.57
CA ILE A 162 2.78 3.20 21.37
C ILE A 162 3.65 2.44 22.36
N GLN A 163 4.85 2.96 22.63
CA GLN A 163 5.82 2.28 23.50
C GLN A 163 5.26 1.98 24.90
N GLY A 164 5.44 0.74 25.35
CA GLY A 164 5.04 0.30 26.69
C GLY A 164 3.55 0.00 26.85
N LEU A 165 2.75 0.06 25.78
CA LEU A 165 1.35 -0.36 25.83
C LEU A 165 1.23 -1.89 25.91
N LYS A 166 0.26 -2.35 26.67
CA LYS A 166 -0.22 -3.74 26.66
C LYS A 166 -1.45 -3.79 25.76
N ILE A 167 -1.40 -4.58 24.70
CA ILE A 167 -2.47 -4.71 23.70
C ILE A 167 -2.93 -6.17 23.72
N ALA A 168 -4.24 -6.39 23.85
CA ALA A 168 -4.87 -7.68 23.64
C ALA A 168 -5.52 -7.70 22.26
N ILE A 169 -5.31 -8.80 21.52
CA ILE A 169 -5.94 -9.07 20.22
C ILE A 169 -6.74 -10.35 20.36
N CYS A 170 -8.05 -10.29 20.07
CA CYS A 170 -8.99 -11.41 20.14
C CYS A 170 -9.40 -11.89 18.77
#